data_fcad16aed66876ef79ef34dc9af16349
#
_entry.id   fcad16aed66876ef79ef34dc9af16349
#
_cell.length_a   1.000
_cell.length_b   1.000
_cell.length_c   1.000
_cell.angle_alpha   90.00
_cell.angle_beta   90.00
_cell.angle_gamma   90.00
#
_symmetry.space_group_name_H-M   'P 1'
#
loop_
_entity.id
_entity.type
_entity.pdbx_description
1 polymer ?
#
loop_
_entity_poly.entity_id
_entity_poly.type
_entity_poly.pdbx_seq_one_letter_code
_entity_poly.pdbx_strand_id
1 'polypeptide(L)'
;YYKTSHFATVSGLIYRMSRNAAGLASICILSTMVLVTVSTTMSLYKGVDAYAAVQWPQDMTLTLMTDPRTNTVPDVAPVLRVVDDAMTRTGLTQSNVHGYRTVRFSALRSGDALDLTSKQLTGSSADEYTVMVLDTEGYAGLTGEQVTLAPGEALAWTDGAAFGDTLTLGGDTLRLRQLDSFSLVSGSSIMGLHTLYLVMPDLDSVLELRAQQNAYTSEHGGTRSMLNYTYQFDLSGTDDEQLDAL
;
A
#
# COMPACT_ATOMS: atom_id res chain seq x y z
N TYR A 1 23.52 31.30 -63.62
CA TYR A 1 22.05 31.21 -63.55
C TYR A 1 21.48 32.23 -62.57
N TYR A 2 21.97 33.51 -62.63
CA TYR A 2 21.38 34.59 -61.84
C TYR A 2 20.63 35.52 -62.79
N LYS A 3 19.34 35.27 -62.99
CA LYS A 3 18.42 36.29 -63.57
C LYS A 3 17.94 37.15 -62.41
N THR A 4 18.15 38.45 -62.48
CA THR A 4 17.77 39.43 -61.47
C THR A 4 16.26 39.42 -61.10
N SER A 5 15.38 38.94 -62.03
CA SER A 5 13.96 38.80 -61.79
C SER A 5 13.64 37.64 -60.75
N HIS A 6 14.50 36.65 -60.67
CA HIS A 6 14.28 35.56 -59.70
C HIS A 6 14.76 35.92 -58.30
N PHE A 7 15.72 36.82 -58.18
CA PHE A 7 16.26 37.22 -56.86
C PHE A 7 15.20 37.98 -56.03
N ALA A 8 14.47 38.90 -56.63
CA ALA A 8 13.41 39.64 -55.93
C ALA A 8 12.23 38.77 -55.50
N THR A 9 11.87 37.79 -56.36
CA THR A 9 10.78 36.86 -56.04
C THR A 9 11.19 35.88 -54.94
N VAL A 10 12.36 35.32 -54.99
CA VAL A 10 12.91 34.37 -53.98
C VAL A 10 13.15 35.11 -52.67
N SER A 11 13.74 36.29 -52.66
CA SER A 11 13.92 37.11 -51.46
C SER A 11 12.61 37.51 -50.78
N GLY A 12 11.61 37.89 -51.56
CA GLY A 12 10.26 38.17 -51.05
C GLY A 12 9.56 36.92 -50.47
N LEU A 13 9.77 35.79 -51.11
CA LEU A 13 9.23 34.50 -50.63
C LEU A 13 9.89 34.07 -49.31
N ILE A 14 11.20 34.17 -49.21
CA ILE A 14 11.96 33.86 -47.99
C ILE A 14 11.55 34.76 -46.83
N TYR A 15 11.38 36.06 -47.09
CA TYR A 15 10.94 37.02 -46.07
C TYR A 15 9.52 36.69 -45.56
N ARG A 16 8.59 36.42 -46.47
CA ARG A 16 7.21 36.02 -46.10
C ARG A 16 7.18 34.64 -45.37
N MET A 17 7.96 33.71 -45.82
CA MET A 17 8.09 32.41 -45.14
C MET A 17 8.67 32.56 -43.73
N SER A 18 9.71 33.36 -43.55
CA SER A 18 10.30 33.61 -42.23
C SER A 18 9.30 34.26 -41.27
N ARG A 19 8.50 35.20 -41.71
CA ARG A 19 7.46 35.88 -40.91
C ARG A 19 6.31 34.94 -40.56
N ASN A 20 5.88 34.12 -41.51
CA ASN A 20 4.83 33.12 -41.30
C ASN A 20 5.35 31.93 -40.44
N ALA A 21 6.62 31.57 -40.59
CA ALA A 21 7.22 30.50 -39.80
C ALA A 21 7.26 30.87 -38.30
N ALA A 22 7.56 32.11 -37.94
CA ALA A 22 7.54 32.57 -36.56
C ALA A 22 6.13 32.47 -35.93
N GLY A 23 5.10 32.89 -36.69
CA GLY A 23 3.70 32.76 -36.26
C GLY A 23 3.27 31.27 -36.08
N LEU A 24 3.64 30.43 -37.05
CA LEU A 24 3.34 28.98 -36.96
C LEU A 24 4.06 28.31 -35.80
N ALA A 25 5.34 28.66 -35.59
CA ALA A 25 6.11 28.16 -34.47
C ALA A 25 5.48 28.56 -33.12
N SER A 26 5.04 29.82 -32.98
CA SER A 26 4.36 30.27 -31.76
C SER A 26 3.05 29.53 -31.52
N ILE A 27 2.25 29.28 -32.55
CA ILE A 27 1.01 28.50 -32.44
C ILE A 27 1.34 27.05 -32.05
N CYS A 28 2.34 26.43 -32.66
CA CYS A 28 2.76 25.07 -32.31
C CYS A 28 3.22 24.98 -30.85
N ILE A 29 4.05 25.93 -30.39
CA ILE A 29 4.52 25.96 -29.00
C ILE A 29 3.35 26.13 -28.03
N LEU A 30 2.46 27.07 -28.29
CA LEU A 30 1.28 27.28 -27.43
C LEU A 30 0.35 26.07 -27.43
N SER A 31 0.10 25.47 -28.59
CA SER A 31 -0.75 24.27 -28.69
C SER A 31 -0.15 23.08 -27.97
N THR A 32 1.16 22.85 -28.12
CA THR A 32 1.83 21.76 -27.40
C THR A 32 1.85 22.03 -25.89
N MET A 33 2.04 23.27 -25.46
CA MET A 33 2.00 23.64 -24.05
C MET A 33 0.63 23.38 -23.43
N VAL A 34 -0.46 23.75 -24.12
CA VAL A 34 -1.82 23.47 -23.69
C VAL A 34 -2.09 21.97 -23.63
N LEU A 35 -1.71 21.23 -24.69
CA LEU A 35 -1.91 19.78 -24.74
C LEU A 35 -1.14 19.06 -23.63
N VAL A 36 0.11 19.44 -23.37
CA VAL A 36 0.92 18.85 -22.30
C VAL A 36 0.28 19.15 -20.94
N THR A 37 -0.14 20.41 -20.70
CA THR A 37 -0.77 20.78 -19.43
C THR A 37 -2.05 19.99 -19.20
N VAL A 38 -2.95 19.93 -20.18
CA VAL A 38 -4.21 19.18 -20.07
C VAL A 38 -3.94 17.67 -19.87
N SER A 39 -3.03 17.09 -20.67
CA SER A 39 -2.65 15.66 -20.52
C SER A 39 -2.07 15.36 -19.15
N THR A 40 -1.16 16.20 -18.66
CA THR A 40 -0.53 16.01 -17.35
C THR A 40 -1.56 16.11 -16.23
N THR A 41 -2.44 17.12 -16.29
CA THR A 41 -3.51 17.30 -15.30
C THR A 41 -4.46 16.09 -15.28
N MET A 42 -4.90 15.63 -16.46
CA MET A 42 -5.80 14.47 -16.57
C MET A 42 -5.12 13.18 -16.09
N SER A 43 -3.84 13.00 -16.42
CA SER A 43 -3.05 11.86 -15.95
C SER A 43 -2.89 11.86 -14.44
N LEU A 44 -2.67 13.04 -13.85
CA LEU A 44 -2.56 13.19 -12.40
C LEU A 44 -3.89 12.83 -11.70
N TYR A 45 -5.02 13.35 -12.17
CA TYR A 45 -6.33 13.02 -11.61
C TYR A 45 -6.61 11.52 -11.65
N LYS A 46 -6.45 10.90 -12.83
CA LYS A 46 -6.63 9.44 -12.96
C LYS A 46 -5.64 8.63 -12.11
N GLY A 47 -4.42 9.13 -11.96
CA GLY A 47 -3.41 8.50 -11.11
C GLY A 47 -3.78 8.56 -9.63
N VAL A 48 -4.32 9.68 -9.16
CA VAL A 48 -4.79 9.84 -7.77
C VAL A 48 -5.97 8.92 -7.48
N ASP A 49 -6.97 8.87 -8.37
CA ASP A 49 -8.13 7.99 -8.20
C ASP A 49 -7.73 6.51 -8.17
N ALA A 50 -6.86 6.09 -9.10
CA ALA A 50 -6.36 4.72 -9.14
C ALA A 50 -5.52 4.37 -7.90
N TYR A 51 -4.72 5.33 -7.42
CA TYR A 51 -3.95 5.18 -6.21
C TYR A 51 -4.85 5.07 -4.97
N ALA A 52 -5.85 5.93 -4.85
CA ALA A 52 -6.80 5.91 -3.75
C ALA A 52 -7.56 4.57 -3.69
N ALA A 53 -8.04 4.07 -4.84
CA ALA A 53 -8.75 2.80 -4.91
C ALA A 53 -7.89 1.58 -4.49
N VAL A 54 -6.58 1.64 -4.72
CA VAL A 54 -5.64 0.58 -4.26
C VAL A 54 -5.31 0.73 -2.78
N GLN A 55 -5.13 1.96 -2.32
CA GLN A 55 -4.69 2.24 -0.95
C GLN A 55 -5.84 2.12 0.07
N TRP A 56 -7.03 2.51 -0.32
CA TRP A 56 -8.25 2.47 0.49
C TRP A 56 -9.38 1.83 -0.31
N PRO A 57 -9.39 0.49 -0.41
CA PRO A 57 -10.37 -0.23 -1.22
C PRO A 57 -11.79 -0.21 -0.62
N GLN A 58 -11.95 0.12 0.67
CA GLN A 58 -13.23 0.27 1.35
C GLN A 58 -13.48 1.73 1.74
N ASP A 59 -14.75 2.11 1.82
CA ASP A 59 -15.19 3.45 2.19
C ASP A 59 -14.74 3.84 3.59
N MET A 60 -14.78 2.86 4.53
CA MET A 60 -14.44 3.08 5.93
C MET A 60 -13.37 2.12 6.42
N THR A 61 -12.40 2.67 7.13
CA THR A 61 -11.36 1.90 7.81
C THR A 61 -11.17 2.43 9.23
N LEU A 62 -11.41 1.56 10.21
CA LEU A 62 -11.19 1.82 11.62
C LEU A 62 -10.01 0.96 12.09
N THR A 63 -9.03 1.59 12.74
CA THR A 63 -7.88 0.86 13.28
C THR A 63 -7.79 1.09 14.78
N LEU A 64 -7.91 0.01 15.54
CA LEU A 64 -7.67 -0.01 16.98
C LEU A 64 -6.23 -0.45 17.23
N MET A 65 -5.43 0.45 17.79
CA MET A 65 -4.02 0.21 18.10
C MET A 65 -3.86 -0.15 19.57
N THR A 66 -3.04 -1.17 19.86
CA THR A 66 -2.69 -1.53 21.24
C THR A 66 -1.46 -0.74 21.71
N ASP A 67 -1.32 -0.58 23.02
CA ASP A 67 -0.05 -0.09 23.59
C ASP A 67 1.08 -1.08 23.27
N PRO A 68 2.16 -0.65 22.61
CA PRO A 68 3.29 -1.52 22.27
C PRO A 68 4.02 -2.08 23.51
N ARG A 69 3.77 -1.54 24.69
CA ARG A 69 4.36 -1.98 25.96
C ARG A 69 3.61 -3.15 26.59
N THR A 70 2.36 -3.37 26.18
CA THR A 70 1.54 -4.46 26.69
C THR A 70 1.42 -5.56 25.64
N ASN A 71 1.25 -6.79 26.07
CA ASN A 71 0.97 -7.91 25.18
C ASN A 71 -0.53 -8.27 25.17
N THR A 72 -1.38 -7.26 25.37
CA THR A 72 -2.85 -7.43 25.39
C THR A 72 -3.42 -7.50 24.00
N VAL A 73 -4.39 -8.37 23.81
CA VAL A 73 -5.26 -8.39 22.64
C VAL A 73 -6.32 -7.29 22.84
N PRO A 74 -6.56 -6.40 21.86
CA PRO A 74 -7.55 -5.36 22.02
C PRO A 74 -8.97 -5.95 22.11
N ASP A 75 -9.76 -5.44 23.06
CA ASP A 75 -11.20 -5.68 23.07
C ASP A 75 -11.85 -4.87 21.94
N VAL A 76 -12.36 -5.55 20.94
CA VAL A 76 -12.96 -4.93 19.74
C VAL A 76 -14.45 -4.63 19.93
N ALA A 77 -15.11 -5.22 20.94
CA ALA A 77 -16.55 -5.08 21.13
C ALA A 77 -17.01 -3.61 21.33
N PRO A 78 -16.26 -2.71 22.01
CA PRO A 78 -16.66 -1.32 22.09
C PRO A 78 -16.66 -0.60 20.74
N VAL A 79 -15.69 -0.89 19.88
CA VAL A 79 -15.60 -0.27 18.55
C VAL A 79 -16.74 -0.73 17.66
N LEU A 80 -17.02 -2.04 17.63
CA LEU A 80 -18.13 -2.60 16.85
C LEU A 80 -19.48 -2.02 17.29
N ARG A 81 -19.70 -1.84 18.60
CA ARG A 81 -20.91 -1.20 19.11
C ARG A 81 -21.09 0.24 18.64
N VAL A 82 -20.00 1.02 18.62
CA VAL A 82 -20.06 2.41 18.12
C VAL A 82 -20.44 2.44 16.64
N VAL A 83 -19.89 1.52 15.86
CA VAL A 83 -20.25 1.40 14.45
C VAL A 83 -21.72 1.00 14.27
N ASP A 84 -22.21 0.00 15.01
CA ASP A 84 -23.61 -0.45 14.95
C ASP A 84 -24.57 0.67 15.36
N ASP A 85 -24.23 1.43 16.41
CA ASP A 85 -25.01 2.59 16.87
C ASP A 85 -25.03 3.70 15.79
N ALA A 86 -23.92 3.94 15.11
CA ALA A 86 -23.84 4.90 14.00
C ALA A 86 -24.72 4.45 12.83
N MET A 87 -24.63 3.19 12.42
CA MET A 87 -25.47 2.63 11.35
C MET A 87 -26.97 2.74 11.69
N THR A 88 -27.32 2.45 12.94
CA THR A 88 -28.73 2.56 13.40
C THR A 88 -29.21 4.00 13.34
N ARG A 89 -28.39 4.98 13.71
CA ARG A 89 -28.76 6.41 13.69
C ARG A 89 -28.90 6.98 12.30
N THR A 90 -28.05 6.57 11.38
CA THR A 90 -27.99 7.12 10.02
C THR A 90 -28.89 6.36 9.05
N GLY A 91 -29.27 5.12 9.37
CA GLY A 91 -30.00 4.23 8.48
C GLY A 91 -29.15 3.67 7.34
N LEU A 92 -27.82 3.90 7.37
CA LEU A 92 -26.88 3.31 6.42
C LEU A 92 -26.64 1.83 6.78
N THR A 93 -26.22 1.07 5.77
CA THR A 93 -25.89 -0.35 5.94
C THR A 93 -24.45 -0.61 5.53
N GLN A 94 -23.82 -1.57 6.21
CA GLN A 94 -22.48 -2.03 5.90
C GLN A 94 -22.52 -3.16 4.86
N SER A 95 -21.53 -3.19 3.98
CA SER A 95 -21.26 -4.30 3.08
C SER A 95 -19.75 -4.53 2.99
N ASN A 96 -19.33 -5.66 2.42
CA ASN A 96 -17.91 -5.99 2.23
C ASN A 96 -17.09 -5.83 3.52
N VAL A 97 -17.60 -6.38 4.61
CA VAL A 97 -17.03 -6.20 5.96
C VAL A 97 -15.85 -7.11 6.18
N HIS A 98 -14.71 -6.53 6.57
CA HIS A 98 -13.49 -7.25 6.92
C HIS A 98 -13.00 -6.83 8.31
N GLY A 99 -12.71 -7.82 9.16
CA GLY A 99 -12.11 -7.60 10.47
C GLY A 99 -10.90 -8.51 10.66
N TYR A 100 -9.74 -7.93 10.92
CA TYR A 100 -8.52 -8.72 11.06
C TYR A 100 -7.50 -8.05 11.99
N ARG A 101 -6.61 -8.88 12.52
CA ARG A 101 -5.51 -8.43 13.38
C ARG A 101 -4.20 -8.49 12.61
N THR A 102 -3.35 -7.49 12.82
CA THR A 102 -2.02 -7.45 12.22
C THR A 102 -0.97 -6.99 13.20
N VAL A 103 0.21 -7.57 13.09
CA VAL A 103 1.44 -7.08 13.68
C VAL A 103 2.35 -6.60 12.57
N ARG A 104 2.92 -5.40 12.71
CA ARG A 104 3.82 -4.81 11.72
C ARG A 104 5.16 -4.48 12.35
N PHE A 105 6.24 -4.86 11.68
CA PHE A 105 7.62 -4.49 12.07
C PHE A 105 8.54 -4.45 10.86
N SER A 106 9.76 -3.97 11.08
CA SER A 106 10.81 -3.85 10.07
C SER A 106 11.82 -4.99 10.20
N ALA A 107 12.32 -5.49 9.07
CA ALA A 107 13.35 -6.51 9.04
C ALA A 107 14.31 -6.28 7.86
N LEU A 108 15.52 -6.83 7.97
CA LEU A 108 16.52 -6.84 6.92
C LEU A 108 16.69 -8.26 6.39
N ARG A 109 16.61 -8.42 5.08
CA ARG A 109 16.76 -9.73 4.43
C ARG A 109 18.22 -10.11 4.31
N SER A 110 18.52 -11.36 4.63
CA SER A 110 19.81 -12.01 4.42
C SER A 110 19.58 -13.43 3.87
N GLY A 111 19.47 -13.55 2.54
CA GLY A 111 19.08 -14.80 1.88
C GLY A 111 17.63 -15.19 2.19
N ASP A 112 17.41 -16.37 2.81
CA ASP A 112 16.11 -16.83 3.30
C ASP A 112 15.92 -16.57 4.80
N ALA A 113 16.66 -15.62 5.36
CA ALA A 113 16.48 -15.11 6.70
C ALA A 113 16.04 -13.65 6.69
N LEU A 114 15.27 -13.27 7.69
CA LEU A 114 14.92 -11.91 8.01
C LEU A 114 15.45 -11.58 9.40
N ASP A 115 16.45 -10.74 9.45
CA ASP A 115 17.00 -10.24 10.69
C ASP A 115 16.15 -9.08 11.19
N LEU A 116 15.70 -9.19 12.44
CA LEU A 116 15.01 -8.09 13.11
C LEU A 116 15.94 -6.88 13.16
N THR A 117 15.42 -5.69 12.95
CA THR A 117 16.22 -4.48 12.97
C THR A 117 15.59 -3.40 13.83
N SER A 118 16.44 -2.71 14.58
CA SER A 118 16.08 -1.49 15.28
C SER A 118 16.27 -0.23 14.43
N LYS A 119 16.91 -0.37 13.26
CA LYS A 119 17.15 0.75 12.36
C LYS A 119 15.88 1.17 11.64
N GLN A 120 15.71 2.46 11.44
CA GLN A 120 14.66 2.97 10.58
C GLN A 120 14.97 2.56 9.14
N LEU A 121 14.00 1.98 8.47
CA LEU A 121 14.11 1.66 7.05
C LEU A 121 14.09 2.94 6.23
N THR A 122 14.93 2.98 5.21
CA THR A 122 15.13 4.17 4.37
C THR A 122 14.57 4.01 2.95
N GLY A 123 14.20 2.78 2.57
CA GLY A 123 13.79 2.46 1.20
C GLY A 123 14.94 2.51 0.19
N SER A 124 16.19 2.49 0.67
CA SER A 124 17.37 2.60 -0.19
C SER A 124 18.01 1.25 -0.52
N SER A 125 17.54 0.16 0.09
CA SER A 125 18.06 -1.19 -0.11
C SER A 125 16.94 -2.17 -0.46
N ALA A 126 17.20 -3.03 -1.42
CA ALA A 126 16.31 -4.16 -1.78
C ALA A 126 16.19 -5.22 -0.66
N ASP A 127 17.01 -5.11 0.38
CA ASP A 127 16.99 -6.00 1.54
C ASP A 127 16.12 -5.46 2.69
N GLU A 128 15.55 -4.28 2.56
CA GLU A 128 14.67 -3.66 3.56
C GLU A 128 13.23 -4.12 3.37
N TYR A 129 12.68 -4.76 4.40
CA TYR A 129 11.32 -5.30 4.38
C TYR A 129 10.46 -4.72 5.50
N THR A 130 9.22 -4.41 5.15
CA THR A 130 8.13 -4.30 6.12
C THR A 130 7.45 -5.66 6.22
N VAL A 131 7.46 -6.26 7.39
CA VAL A 131 6.80 -7.54 7.65
C VAL A 131 5.43 -7.26 8.28
N MET A 132 4.39 -7.81 7.67
CA MET A 132 3.01 -7.76 8.15
C MET A 132 2.55 -9.17 8.45
N VAL A 133 2.24 -9.43 9.70
CA VAL A 133 1.87 -10.76 10.19
C VAL A 133 0.41 -10.75 10.61
N LEU A 134 -0.33 -11.76 10.18
CA LEU A 134 -1.72 -12.01 10.57
C LEU A 134 -1.92 -13.52 10.81
N ASP A 135 -3.03 -13.88 11.42
CA ASP A 135 -3.40 -15.29 11.63
C ASP A 135 -4.32 -15.81 10.50
N THR A 136 -4.59 -17.11 10.51
CA THR A 136 -5.48 -17.75 9.53
C THR A 136 -6.93 -17.25 9.63
N GLU A 137 -7.38 -16.80 10.81
CA GLU A 137 -8.70 -16.19 10.98
C GLU A 137 -8.77 -14.85 10.24
N GLY A 138 -7.76 -13.99 10.42
CA GLY A 138 -7.64 -12.71 9.70
C GLY A 138 -7.50 -12.91 8.19
N TYR A 139 -6.74 -13.91 7.76
CA TYR A 139 -6.63 -14.25 6.33
C TYR A 139 -7.98 -14.66 5.73
N ALA A 140 -8.72 -15.54 6.43
CA ALA A 140 -10.04 -15.97 5.99
C ALA A 140 -11.04 -14.80 5.97
N GLY A 141 -10.97 -13.89 6.95
CA GLY A 141 -11.80 -12.69 6.98
C GLY A 141 -11.55 -11.74 5.82
N LEU A 142 -10.32 -11.71 5.28
CA LEU A 142 -9.94 -10.86 4.16
C LEU A 142 -10.21 -11.47 2.79
N THR A 143 -9.95 -12.77 2.63
CA THR A 143 -9.97 -13.44 1.33
C THR A 143 -11.22 -14.28 1.12
N GLY A 144 -11.92 -14.63 2.21
CA GLY A 144 -12.98 -15.64 2.21
C GLY A 144 -12.47 -17.09 2.13
N GLU A 145 -11.15 -17.30 2.04
CA GLU A 145 -10.54 -18.61 1.93
C GLU A 145 -10.12 -19.16 3.29
N GLN A 146 -10.61 -20.36 3.62
CA GLN A 146 -10.20 -21.08 4.82
C GLN A 146 -8.90 -21.82 4.55
N VAL A 147 -7.89 -21.61 5.40
CA VAL A 147 -6.62 -22.31 5.32
C VAL A 147 -6.27 -22.91 6.66
N THR A 148 -5.65 -24.12 6.62
CA THR A 148 -5.12 -24.76 7.82
C THR A 148 -3.59 -24.86 7.67
N LEU A 149 -2.88 -24.42 8.70
CA LEU A 149 -1.43 -24.48 8.79
C LEU A 149 -1.03 -25.29 10.01
N ALA A 150 0.02 -26.10 9.86
CA ALA A 150 0.62 -26.80 11.00
C ALA A 150 1.52 -25.81 11.80
N PRO A 151 1.83 -26.12 13.06
CA PRO A 151 2.83 -25.37 13.80
C PRO A 151 4.17 -25.31 13.04
N GLY A 152 4.75 -24.11 12.93
CA GLY A 152 5.97 -23.88 12.15
C GLY A 152 5.76 -23.78 10.64
N GLU A 153 4.52 -23.73 10.15
CA GLU A 153 4.17 -23.37 8.76
C GLU A 153 3.64 -21.94 8.69
N ALA A 154 3.87 -21.28 7.56
CA ALA A 154 3.28 -19.99 7.26
C ALA A 154 2.95 -19.87 5.76
N LEU A 155 1.90 -19.10 5.42
CA LEU A 155 1.76 -18.61 4.06
C LEU A 155 2.57 -17.32 3.92
N ALA A 156 3.19 -17.15 2.76
CA ALA A 156 3.98 -15.96 2.49
C ALA A 156 3.62 -15.36 1.13
N TRP A 157 3.49 -14.04 1.11
CA TRP A 157 3.44 -13.26 -0.11
C TRP A 157 4.36 -12.04 0.01
N THR A 158 5.07 -11.71 -1.05
CA THR A 158 5.94 -10.53 -1.09
C THR A 158 5.91 -9.86 -2.45
N ASP A 159 6.04 -8.53 -2.46
CA ASP A 159 6.28 -7.73 -3.67
C ASP A 159 7.77 -7.65 -4.05
N GLY A 160 8.65 -8.20 -3.18
CA GLY A 160 10.08 -8.33 -3.43
C GLY A 160 10.45 -9.67 -4.07
N ALA A 161 11.72 -10.02 -3.97
CA ALA A 161 12.19 -11.33 -4.42
C ALA A 161 11.59 -12.44 -3.53
N ALA A 162 11.10 -13.53 -4.15
CA ALA A 162 10.54 -14.66 -3.42
C ALA A 162 11.54 -15.25 -2.42
N PHE A 163 11.03 -15.81 -1.34
CA PHE A 163 11.81 -16.63 -0.41
C PHE A 163 11.80 -18.09 -0.87
N GLY A 164 12.70 -18.90 -0.35
CA GLY A 164 12.68 -20.34 -0.56
C GLY A 164 11.53 -21.03 0.18
N ASP A 165 11.65 -22.34 0.35
CA ASP A 165 10.64 -23.15 1.07
C ASP A 165 10.67 -22.93 2.59
N THR A 166 11.66 -22.18 3.09
CA THR A 166 11.81 -21.85 4.49
C THR A 166 12.19 -20.39 4.68
N LEU A 167 11.80 -19.83 5.83
CA LEU A 167 12.16 -18.51 6.28
C LEU A 167 12.64 -18.57 7.72
N THR A 168 13.83 -18.07 7.99
CA THR A 168 14.29 -17.86 9.38
C THR A 168 13.95 -16.44 9.80
N LEU A 169 13.22 -16.30 10.91
CA LEU A 169 12.77 -15.01 11.44
C LEU A 169 12.86 -15.01 12.97
N GLY A 170 13.65 -14.09 13.53
CA GLY A 170 13.81 -13.98 14.99
C GLY A 170 14.45 -15.19 15.67
N GLY A 171 15.10 -16.08 14.91
CA GLY A 171 15.69 -17.33 15.41
C GLY A 171 14.87 -18.59 15.13
N ASP A 172 13.61 -18.45 14.78
CA ASP A 172 12.73 -19.56 14.40
C ASP A 172 12.75 -19.78 12.88
N THR A 173 12.63 -21.03 12.46
CA THR A 173 12.52 -21.38 11.03
C THR A 173 11.12 -21.86 10.72
N LEU A 174 10.47 -21.13 9.82
CA LEU A 174 9.13 -21.41 9.32
C LEU A 174 9.22 -22.11 7.96
N ARG A 175 8.37 -23.10 7.72
CA ARG A 175 8.13 -23.64 6.38
C ARG A 175 7.15 -22.74 5.65
N LEU A 176 7.51 -22.29 4.45
CA LEU A 176 6.70 -21.38 3.68
C LEU A 176 5.88 -22.10 2.60
N ARG A 177 4.63 -21.71 2.50
CA ARG A 177 3.80 -21.91 1.32
C ARG A 177 3.61 -20.54 0.65
N GLN A 178 4.12 -20.42 -0.55
CA GLN A 178 4.02 -19.15 -1.30
C GLN A 178 2.59 -18.94 -1.81
N LEU A 179 2.13 -17.71 -1.73
CA LEU A 179 0.89 -17.25 -2.33
C LEU A 179 1.21 -16.51 -3.63
N ASP A 180 0.46 -16.79 -4.69
CA ASP A 180 0.61 -16.12 -5.98
C ASP A 180 0.13 -14.66 -5.92
N SER A 181 -0.86 -14.37 -5.09
CA SER A 181 -1.41 -13.04 -4.88
C SER A 181 -1.93 -12.86 -3.45
N PHE A 182 -1.97 -11.61 -3.00
CA PHE A 182 -2.57 -11.26 -1.73
C PHE A 182 -3.30 -9.92 -1.85
N SER A 183 -4.54 -9.84 -1.39
CA SER A 183 -5.43 -8.69 -1.61
C SER A 183 -5.15 -7.47 -0.74
N LEU A 184 -4.35 -7.60 0.31
CA LEU A 184 -3.91 -6.48 1.15
C LEU A 184 -2.71 -5.74 0.55
N VAL A 185 -2.65 -5.53 -0.73
CA VAL A 185 -1.58 -4.74 -1.34
C VAL A 185 -1.73 -3.28 -0.95
N SER A 186 -1.35 -2.98 0.25
CA SER A 186 -1.20 -1.64 0.73
C SER A 186 0.15 -1.10 0.28
N GLY A 187 0.14 0.02 -0.40
CA GLY A 187 1.24 0.69 -1.08
C GLY A 187 2.54 0.99 -0.33
N SER A 188 3.08 0.04 0.40
CA SER A 188 4.42 0.14 0.98
C SER A 188 5.53 0.27 -0.08
N SER A 189 5.29 -0.23 -1.28
CA SER A 189 6.14 -0.05 -2.46
C SER A 189 6.42 1.41 -2.83
N ILE A 190 5.58 2.36 -2.37
CA ILE A 190 5.75 3.79 -2.66
C ILE A 190 7.00 4.38 -2.00
N MET A 191 7.44 3.80 -0.88
CA MET A 191 8.64 4.23 -0.18
C MET A 191 9.90 3.43 -0.57
N GLY A 192 9.82 2.56 -1.59
CA GLY A 192 10.94 1.70 -1.98
C GLY A 192 11.23 0.57 -0.99
N LEU A 193 10.32 0.31 -0.06
CA LEU A 193 10.39 -0.82 0.87
C LEU A 193 9.64 -2.00 0.29
N HIS A 194 10.20 -3.20 0.43
CA HIS A 194 9.45 -4.42 0.14
C HIS A 194 8.54 -4.79 1.29
N THR A 195 7.40 -5.39 0.95
CA THR A 195 6.47 -5.93 1.94
C THR A 195 6.49 -7.45 1.89
N LEU A 196 6.54 -8.04 3.07
CA LEU A 196 6.28 -9.46 3.27
C LEU A 196 5.02 -9.61 4.12
N TYR A 197 4.02 -10.28 3.59
CA TYR A 197 2.88 -10.75 4.36
C TYR A 197 3.12 -12.19 4.80
N LEU A 198 2.94 -12.45 6.09
CA LEU A 198 3.02 -13.77 6.70
C LEU A 198 1.68 -14.11 7.35
N VAL A 199 1.10 -15.25 6.98
CA VAL A 199 -0.07 -15.80 7.66
C VAL A 199 0.40 -16.93 8.57
N MET A 200 0.21 -16.75 9.86
CA MET A 200 0.56 -17.71 10.91
C MET A 200 -0.63 -18.63 11.25
N PRO A 201 -0.40 -19.80 11.83
CA PRO A 201 -1.47 -20.75 12.14
C PRO A 201 -2.58 -20.19 13.01
N ASP A 202 -2.23 -19.37 14.00
CA ASP A 202 -3.13 -18.83 15.02
C ASP A 202 -2.61 -17.51 15.61
N LEU A 203 -3.45 -16.86 16.40
CA LEU A 203 -3.11 -15.60 17.06
C LEU A 203 -1.97 -15.76 18.07
N ASP A 204 -1.85 -16.89 18.74
CA ASP A 204 -0.80 -17.15 19.72
C ASP A 204 0.58 -17.14 19.05
N SER A 205 0.70 -17.76 17.87
CA SER A 205 1.92 -17.72 17.04
C SER A 205 2.28 -16.29 16.61
N VAL A 206 1.29 -15.46 16.26
CA VAL A 206 1.49 -14.04 15.94
C VAL A 206 1.98 -13.26 17.15
N LEU A 207 1.41 -13.50 18.33
CA LEU A 207 1.81 -12.85 19.58
C LEU A 207 3.21 -13.27 20.05
N GLU A 208 3.59 -14.52 19.82
CA GLU A 208 4.93 -15.03 20.13
C GLU A 208 5.98 -14.34 19.26
N LEU A 209 5.78 -14.26 17.96
CA LEU A 209 6.66 -13.52 17.04
C LEU A 209 6.76 -12.03 17.41
N ARG A 210 5.63 -11.41 17.76
CA ARG A 210 5.61 -10.02 18.28
C ARG A 210 6.43 -9.88 19.55
N ALA A 211 6.34 -10.83 20.48
CA ALA A 211 7.10 -10.81 21.73
C ALA A 211 8.61 -10.89 21.47
N GLN A 212 9.04 -11.73 20.53
CA GLN A 212 10.44 -11.83 20.10
C GLN A 212 10.93 -10.51 19.50
N GLN A 213 10.14 -9.89 18.60
CA GLN A 213 10.49 -8.60 18.01
C GLN A 213 10.57 -7.50 19.06
N ASN A 214 9.65 -7.46 20.02
CA ASN A 214 9.65 -6.47 21.08
C ASN A 214 10.81 -6.69 22.08
N ALA A 215 11.22 -7.94 22.35
CA ALA A 215 12.42 -8.24 23.12
C ALA A 215 13.67 -7.72 22.41
N TYR A 216 13.82 -8.02 21.12
CA TYR A 216 14.92 -7.53 20.32
C TYR A 216 15.05 -6.01 20.36
N THR A 217 13.93 -5.28 20.13
CA THR A 217 13.94 -3.81 20.15
C THR A 217 14.19 -3.24 21.55
N SER A 218 13.89 -3.98 22.62
CA SER A 218 14.19 -3.55 23.98
C SER A 218 15.70 -3.60 24.28
N GLU A 219 16.42 -4.54 23.66
CA GLU A 219 17.86 -4.68 23.82
C GLU A 219 18.66 -3.74 22.90
N HIS A 220 18.18 -3.55 21.68
CA HIS A 220 18.92 -2.84 20.63
C HIS A 220 18.37 -1.44 20.32
N GLY A 221 17.30 -1.03 21.00
CA GLY A 221 16.55 0.18 20.67
C GLY A 221 15.61 -0.05 19.47
N GLY A 222 14.86 0.97 19.11
CA GLY A 222 13.95 0.96 17.96
C GLY A 222 12.47 0.97 18.33
N THR A 223 11.62 0.72 17.35
CA THR A 223 10.17 0.78 17.52
C THR A 223 9.59 -0.59 17.79
N ARG A 224 8.89 -0.71 18.90
CA ARG A 224 8.13 -1.93 19.23
C ARG A 224 6.93 -2.06 18.31
N SER A 225 6.64 -3.29 17.93
CA SER A 225 5.44 -3.61 17.15
C SER A 225 4.18 -3.54 18.00
N MET A 226 3.09 -3.08 17.38
CA MET A 226 1.75 -3.07 17.97
C MET A 226 0.92 -4.17 17.33
N LEU A 227 0.01 -4.76 18.12
CA LEU A 227 -1.07 -5.55 17.57
C LEU A 227 -2.21 -4.59 17.24
N ASN A 228 -2.51 -4.45 15.96
CA ASN A 228 -3.61 -3.64 15.49
C ASN A 228 -4.80 -4.52 15.14
N TYR A 229 -6.00 -4.04 15.43
CA TYR A 229 -7.22 -4.58 14.85
C TYR A 229 -7.75 -3.59 13.83
N THR A 230 -7.92 -4.03 12.59
CA THR A 230 -8.48 -3.23 11.50
C THR A 230 -9.87 -3.75 11.17
N TYR A 231 -10.83 -2.85 11.11
CA TYR A 231 -12.21 -3.10 10.71
C TYR A 231 -12.53 -2.23 9.51
N GLN A 232 -12.86 -2.86 8.40
CA GLN A 232 -13.09 -2.19 7.12
C GLN A 232 -14.44 -2.61 6.55
N PHE A 233 -15.12 -1.68 5.91
CA PHE A 233 -16.43 -1.94 5.30
C PHE A 233 -16.78 -0.85 4.29
N ASP A 234 -17.66 -1.18 3.36
CA ASP A 234 -18.28 -0.24 2.46
C ASP A 234 -19.62 0.21 3.05
N LEU A 235 -19.99 1.48 2.81
CA LEU A 235 -21.25 2.08 3.23
C LEU A 235 -22.25 2.15 2.08
N SER A 236 -23.52 1.92 2.37
CA SER A 236 -24.60 2.27 1.45
C SER A 236 -24.80 3.78 1.38
N GLY A 237 -25.46 4.28 0.33
CA GLY A 237 -25.80 5.69 0.18
C GLY A 237 -24.84 6.46 -0.74
N THR A 238 -25.07 7.76 -0.85
CA THR A 238 -24.24 8.68 -1.61
C THR A 238 -23.08 9.21 -0.76
N ASP A 239 -22.04 9.75 -1.38
CA ASP A 239 -20.89 10.34 -0.69
C ASP A 239 -21.31 11.42 0.33
N ASP A 240 -22.33 12.23 0.00
CA ASP A 240 -22.85 13.26 0.92
C ASP A 240 -23.52 12.64 2.15
N GLU A 241 -24.32 11.56 1.97
CA GLU A 241 -24.96 10.84 3.09
C GLU A 241 -23.93 10.13 3.97
N GLN A 242 -22.87 9.61 3.38
CA GLN A 242 -21.76 8.99 4.10
C GLN A 242 -20.97 10.02 4.92
N LEU A 243 -20.72 11.19 4.37
CA LEU A 243 -20.04 12.29 5.08
C LEU A 243 -20.85 12.84 6.24
N ASP A 244 -22.18 12.90 6.11
CA ASP A 244 -23.06 13.35 7.18
C ASP A 244 -23.16 12.33 8.34
N ALA A 245 -22.72 11.09 8.10
CA ALA A 245 -22.71 10.01 9.10
C ALA A 245 -21.46 10.01 10.01
N LEU A 246 -20.41 10.74 9.61
CA LEU A 246 -19.13 10.85 10.34
C LEU A 246 -19.18 11.96 11.39
#